data_905501b95f74f80edc6e55c9c79f9d95
#
_entry.id   905501b95f74f80edc6e55c9c79f9d95
#
_cell.length_a   1.000
_cell.length_b   1.000
_cell.length_c   1.000
_cell.angle_alpha   90.00
_cell.angle_beta   90.00
_cell.angle_gamma   90.00
#
_symmetry.space_group_name_H-M   'P 1'
#
loop_
_entity.id
_entity.type
_entity.pdbx_description
1 polymer ?
#
loop_
_entity_poly.entity_id
_entity_poly.type
_entity_poly.pdbx_seq_one_letter_code
_entity_poly.pdbx_strand_id
1 'polypeptide(L)'
;MDYKEEKQLKNLLKKEVLMKIGFYSVVPLDDKKNWSGTMFKMYEQLLIQGYEVVWIPKVHFTEKEEKRFKLIERWFNKIFNRGYNRHLFIYKAKIAARRLEKNLKEFKVDVIFNPTHVNDFAYLKTDLPIVYLNDANVAQLLNYYHYYSGFGILSKIETKYLEKKTLKNSSYIVFSSDWARNFAIDFYAIDKEKVKTIKFGANITVPEKIDLNKSPDEFTFLFLAVDWIRKRGTLAYESLKILREKGYPVKMLIVGCNPEIKDDWVTVIPFLNKNNPDEFREIQNHLLSSHFLFVPTKADCTPIAFCEAAGYGLPVISTDTGGVSAHVIEGYNGCLLSEDANEEDYANTIEKLIKSPQTIIEYSQNARKLYEKELNWENWGYQFSKILKQL
;
A
#
# COMPACT_ATOMS: atom_id res chain seq x y z
N MET A 1 13.24 -29.24 -23.34
CA MET A 1 13.55 -29.05 -21.92
C MET A 1 14.84 -29.79 -21.65
N ASP A 2 15.90 -29.07 -21.33
CA ASP A 2 17.25 -29.62 -21.18
C ASP A 2 17.33 -30.42 -19.85
N TYR A 3 18.03 -31.56 -19.83
CA TYR A 3 18.20 -32.40 -18.65
C TYR A 3 18.68 -31.64 -17.40
N LYS A 4 19.37 -30.51 -17.61
CA LYS A 4 19.76 -29.57 -16.54
C LYS A 4 18.57 -28.83 -15.93
N GLU A 5 17.60 -28.40 -16.75
CA GLU A 5 16.40 -27.74 -16.30
C GLU A 5 15.49 -28.69 -15.51
N GLU A 6 15.37 -29.94 -15.98
CA GLU A 6 14.61 -30.97 -15.28
C GLU A 6 15.23 -31.36 -13.92
N LYS A 7 16.57 -31.35 -13.86
CA LYS A 7 17.31 -31.60 -12.61
C LYS A 7 17.24 -30.41 -11.63
N GLN A 8 17.25 -29.18 -12.16
CA GLN A 8 16.99 -27.98 -11.34
C GLN A 8 15.55 -27.93 -10.84
N LEU A 9 14.56 -28.24 -11.68
CA LEU A 9 13.17 -28.37 -11.25
C LEU A 9 12.97 -29.46 -10.21
N LYS A 10 13.59 -30.63 -10.39
CA LYS A 10 13.55 -31.73 -9.40
C LYS A 10 14.28 -31.42 -8.10
N ASN A 11 15.30 -30.58 -8.13
CA ASN A 11 15.98 -30.07 -6.92
C ASN A 11 15.20 -28.96 -6.22
N LEU A 12 14.44 -28.15 -6.96
CA LEU A 12 13.47 -27.20 -6.40
C LEU A 12 12.26 -27.92 -5.75
N LEU A 13 11.84 -29.05 -6.31
CA LEU A 13 10.75 -29.90 -5.77
C LEU A 13 11.17 -30.73 -4.55
N LYS A 14 12.47 -30.81 -4.22
CA LYS A 14 12.99 -31.49 -3.02
C LYS A 14 13.28 -30.55 -1.84
N LYS A 15 12.97 -29.25 -1.92
CA LYS A 15 12.96 -28.39 -0.74
C LYS A 15 11.85 -28.90 0.18
N GLU A 16 12.18 -29.34 1.39
CA GLU A 16 11.19 -29.55 2.44
C GLU A 16 10.28 -28.32 2.52
N VAL A 17 8.98 -28.56 2.43
CA VAL A 17 7.97 -27.50 2.60
C VAL A 17 8.12 -26.98 4.02
N LEU A 18 8.61 -25.75 4.16
CA LEU A 18 8.93 -25.18 5.47
C LEU A 18 7.68 -25.08 6.37
N MET A 19 6.54 -24.73 5.81
CA MET A 19 5.28 -24.51 6.54
C MET A 19 4.15 -24.35 5.52
N LYS A 20 2.94 -24.71 5.89
CA LYS A 20 1.71 -24.54 5.11
C LYS A 20 0.91 -23.35 5.60
N ILE A 21 0.79 -22.31 4.81
CA ILE A 21 0.17 -21.04 5.16
C ILE A 21 -1.24 -20.96 4.61
N GLY A 22 -2.24 -20.77 5.48
CA GLY A 22 -3.58 -20.43 5.08
C GLY A 22 -3.70 -18.91 4.81
N PHE A 23 -3.74 -18.52 3.56
CA PHE A 23 -3.84 -17.11 3.16
C PHE A 23 -5.32 -16.72 3.01
N TYR A 24 -5.82 -15.88 3.92
CA TYR A 24 -7.21 -15.45 3.95
C TYR A 24 -7.45 -14.25 3.05
N SER A 25 -8.28 -14.37 2.02
CA SER A 25 -8.59 -13.27 1.12
C SER A 25 -9.98 -13.34 0.48
N VAL A 26 -10.45 -12.19 -0.04
CA VAL A 26 -11.75 -12.06 -0.73
C VAL A 26 -11.74 -12.76 -2.08
N VAL A 27 -10.62 -12.69 -2.79
CA VAL A 27 -10.44 -13.20 -4.15
C VAL A 27 -9.31 -14.23 -4.19
N PRO A 28 -9.26 -15.11 -5.21
CA PRO A 28 -8.14 -16.02 -5.41
C PRO A 28 -6.79 -15.31 -5.42
N LEU A 29 -5.74 -16.02 -5.00
CA LEU A 29 -4.41 -15.42 -4.75
C LEU A 29 -3.66 -15.01 -6.03
N ASP A 30 -4.08 -15.52 -7.17
CA ASP A 30 -3.55 -15.17 -8.51
C ASP A 30 -4.19 -13.90 -9.11
N ASP A 31 -5.17 -13.29 -8.43
CA ASP A 31 -5.76 -12.01 -8.85
C ASP A 31 -4.75 -10.85 -8.65
N LYS A 32 -4.24 -10.37 -9.78
CA LYS A 32 -3.28 -9.23 -9.84
C LYS A 32 -3.91 -7.86 -9.67
N LYS A 33 -5.24 -7.76 -9.50
CA LYS A 33 -5.96 -6.48 -9.38
C LYS A 33 -6.21 -6.10 -7.92
N ASN A 34 -6.33 -7.11 -7.04
CA ASN A 34 -6.66 -6.88 -5.64
C ASN A 34 -5.56 -6.09 -4.93
N TRP A 35 -5.95 -5.01 -4.26
CA TRP A 35 -5.06 -4.08 -3.56
C TRP A 35 -3.88 -3.63 -4.44
N SER A 36 -4.19 -3.24 -5.68
CA SER A 36 -3.20 -2.81 -6.69
C SER A 36 -2.11 -3.86 -6.99
N GLY A 37 -2.42 -5.16 -6.80
CA GLY A 37 -1.48 -6.28 -6.99
C GLY A 37 -0.69 -6.66 -5.74
N THR A 38 -0.83 -5.95 -4.63
CA THR A 38 -0.07 -6.18 -3.39
C THR A 38 -0.32 -7.58 -2.82
N MET A 39 -1.58 -8.07 -2.81
CA MET A 39 -1.90 -9.42 -2.35
C MET A 39 -1.20 -10.51 -3.20
N PHE A 40 -1.20 -10.33 -4.52
CA PHE A 40 -0.51 -11.24 -5.43
C PHE A 40 1.00 -11.26 -5.16
N LYS A 41 1.60 -10.10 -4.93
CA LYS A 41 3.04 -10.00 -4.63
C LYS A 41 3.41 -10.66 -3.29
N MET A 42 2.57 -10.54 -2.27
CA MET A 42 2.74 -11.27 -1.01
C MET A 42 2.69 -12.80 -1.25
N TYR A 43 1.69 -13.26 -1.98
CA TYR A 43 1.54 -14.67 -2.33
C TYR A 43 2.75 -15.19 -3.12
N GLU A 44 3.17 -14.47 -4.17
CA GLU A 44 4.35 -14.80 -4.99
C GLU A 44 5.61 -14.95 -4.12
N GLN A 45 5.82 -14.01 -3.18
CA GLN A 45 6.98 -14.06 -2.30
C GLN A 45 6.94 -15.22 -1.30
N LEU A 46 5.79 -15.55 -0.76
CA LEU A 46 5.67 -16.73 0.11
C LEU A 46 6.04 -18.03 -0.62
N LEU A 47 5.64 -18.17 -1.88
CA LEU A 47 6.05 -19.30 -2.72
C LEU A 47 7.56 -19.32 -2.98
N ILE A 48 8.16 -18.15 -3.30
CA ILE A 48 9.60 -18.00 -3.53
C ILE A 48 10.41 -18.39 -2.28
N GLN A 49 9.89 -18.04 -1.08
CA GLN A 49 10.52 -18.43 0.18
C GLN A 49 10.36 -19.91 0.54
N GLY A 50 9.60 -20.69 -0.25
CA GLY A 50 9.47 -22.14 -0.11
C GLY A 50 8.29 -22.58 0.77
N TYR A 51 7.33 -21.70 1.04
CA TYR A 51 6.10 -22.05 1.75
C TYR A 51 5.06 -22.67 0.81
N GLU A 52 4.27 -23.61 1.33
CA GLU A 52 3.02 -24.00 0.69
C GLU A 52 1.93 -22.99 1.08
N VAL A 53 1.25 -22.41 0.09
CA VAL A 53 0.22 -21.39 0.36
C VAL A 53 -1.14 -21.91 -0.11
N VAL A 54 -2.09 -21.95 0.82
CA VAL A 54 -3.47 -22.38 0.57
C VAL A 54 -4.39 -21.19 0.67
N TRP A 55 -5.16 -20.92 -0.36
CA TRP A 55 -6.19 -19.91 -0.31
C TRP A 55 -7.34 -20.32 0.63
N ILE A 56 -7.59 -19.49 1.64
CA ILE A 56 -8.77 -19.58 2.49
C ILE A 56 -9.72 -18.45 2.05
N PRO A 57 -10.83 -18.77 1.39
CA PRO A 57 -11.75 -17.76 0.90
C PRO A 57 -12.46 -17.07 2.07
N LYS A 58 -12.63 -15.74 1.93
CA LYS A 58 -13.39 -14.96 2.90
C LYS A 58 -14.79 -15.50 3.09
N VAL A 59 -15.26 -15.50 4.34
CA VAL A 59 -16.62 -15.92 4.68
C VAL A 59 -17.66 -15.07 3.95
N HIS A 60 -18.64 -15.75 3.37
CA HIS A 60 -19.74 -15.11 2.66
C HIS A 60 -20.97 -14.98 3.57
N PHE A 61 -21.76 -13.97 3.33
CA PHE A 61 -23.06 -13.76 3.96
C PHE A 61 -24.17 -13.98 2.92
N THR A 62 -25.28 -14.54 3.37
CA THR A 62 -26.46 -14.71 2.51
C THR A 62 -27.07 -13.36 2.17
N GLU A 63 -27.81 -13.25 1.08
CA GLU A 63 -28.53 -12.03 0.71
C GLU A 63 -29.46 -11.52 1.85
N LYS A 64 -30.09 -12.46 2.56
CA LYS A 64 -30.97 -12.14 3.70
C LYS A 64 -30.17 -11.47 4.83
N GLU A 65 -28.97 -11.93 5.12
CA GLU A 65 -28.09 -11.32 6.13
C GLU A 65 -27.58 -9.96 5.68
N GLU A 66 -27.13 -9.84 4.42
CA GLU A 66 -26.70 -8.54 3.88
C GLU A 66 -27.85 -7.51 3.88
N LYS A 67 -29.08 -7.93 3.54
CA LYS A 67 -30.29 -7.07 3.68
C LYS A 67 -30.51 -6.65 5.14
N ARG A 68 -30.31 -7.56 6.10
CA ARG A 68 -30.43 -7.26 7.53
C ARG A 68 -29.34 -6.29 8.00
N PHE A 69 -28.10 -6.45 7.56
CA PHE A 69 -27.02 -5.51 7.90
C PHE A 69 -27.28 -4.10 7.33
N LYS A 70 -27.79 -4.00 6.10
CA LYS A 70 -28.22 -2.74 5.51
C LYS A 70 -29.40 -2.11 6.28
N LEU A 71 -30.32 -2.92 6.79
CA LEU A 71 -31.44 -2.42 7.59
C LEU A 71 -30.95 -1.83 8.92
N ILE A 72 -30.03 -2.49 9.60
CA ILE A 72 -29.40 -2.00 10.83
C ILE A 72 -28.71 -0.67 10.57
N GLU A 73 -27.89 -0.57 9.51
CA GLU A 73 -27.22 0.66 9.11
C GLU A 73 -28.23 1.81 8.89
N ARG A 74 -29.29 1.54 8.10
CA ARG A 74 -30.34 2.55 7.82
C ARG A 74 -31.04 3.02 9.07
N TRP A 75 -31.35 2.10 10.00
CA TRP A 75 -32.01 2.40 11.25
C TRP A 75 -31.12 3.30 12.13
N PHE A 76 -29.85 2.97 12.30
CA PHE A 76 -28.88 3.79 13.02
C PHE A 76 -28.70 5.17 12.37
N ASN A 77 -28.54 5.23 11.05
CA ASN A 77 -28.40 6.49 10.33
C ASN A 77 -29.64 7.39 10.53
N LYS A 78 -30.86 6.82 10.52
CA LYS A 78 -32.09 7.55 10.72
C LYS A 78 -32.24 8.11 12.15
N ILE A 79 -31.89 7.31 13.17
CA ILE A 79 -32.03 7.70 14.57
C ILE A 79 -30.98 8.70 15.00
N PHE A 80 -29.73 8.48 14.63
CA PHE A 80 -28.61 9.27 15.13
C PHE A 80 -28.13 10.33 14.15
N ASN A 81 -28.71 10.41 12.95
CA ASN A 81 -28.30 11.31 11.86
C ASN A 81 -26.78 11.28 11.61
N ARG A 82 -26.17 10.08 11.69
CA ARG A 82 -24.74 9.81 11.56
C ARG A 82 -24.52 8.48 10.87
N GLY A 83 -23.41 8.35 10.12
CA GLY A 83 -23.04 7.11 9.45
C GLY A 83 -22.80 5.95 10.42
N TYR A 84 -23.20 4.74 10.01
CA TYR A 84 -22.89 3.49 10.69
C TYR A 84 -22.10 2.56 9.80
N ASN A 85 -20.99 2.04 10.29
CA ASN A 85 -20.13 1.17 9.52
C ASN A 85 -20.65 -0.27 9.53
N ARG A 86 -21.49 -0.63 8.56
CA ARG A 86 -22.02 -2.00 8.41
C ARG A 86 -20.97 -3.05 8.09
N HIS A 87 -19.74 -2.65 7.77
CA HIS A 87 -18.66 -3.57 7.46
C HIS A 87 -17.90 -4.01 8.72
N LEU A 88 -17.90 -3.15 9.76
CA LEU A 88 -17.18 -3.37 11.01
C LEU A 88 -18.12 -3.15 12.21
N PHE A 89 -18.90 -4.17 12.57
CA PHE A 89 -19.73 -4.13 13.75
C PHE A 89 -19.88 -5.52 14.41
N ILE A 90 -20.12 -5.52 15.72
CA ILE A 90 -20.01 -6.70 16.60
C ILE A 90 -20.88 -7.87 16.14
N TYR A 91 -22.13 -7.61 15.76
CA TYR A 91 -23.05 -8.68 15.35
C TYR A 91 -22.54 -9.44 14.11
N LYS A 92 -22.10 -8.71 13.08
CA LYS A 92 -21.49 -9.28 11.87
C LYS A 92 -20.22 -10.04 12.17
N ALA A 93 -19.35 -9.48 13.02
CA ALA A 93 -18.11 -10.10 13.44
C ALA A 93 -18.30 -11.47 14.12
N LYS A 94 -19.30 -11.57 15.00
CA LYS A 94 -19.63 -12.85 15.66
C LYS A 94 -20.11 -13.94 14.70
N ILE A 95 -20.88 -13.54 13.66
CA ILE A 95 -21.32 -14.49 12.63
C ILE A 95 -20.13 -14.91 11.77
N ALA A 96 -19.32 -13.95 11.34
CA ALA A 96 -18.13 -14.21 10.51
C ALA A 96 -17.15 -15.17 11.19
N ALA A 97 -16.82 -14.92 12.45
CA ALA A 97 -15.91 -15.75 13.22
C ALA A 97 -16.38 -17.21 13.32
N ARG A 98 -17.66 -17.43 13.65
CA ARG A 98 -18.24 -18.79 13.74
C ARG A 98 -18.17 -19.54 12.39
N ARG A 99 -18.36 -18.82 11.27
CA ARG A 99 -18.24 -19.43 9.94
C ARG A 99 -16.79 -19.74 9.62
N LEU A 100 -15.90 -18.82 9.93
CA LEU A 100 -14.48 -19.03 9.71
C LEU A 100 -13.97 -20.22 10.55
N GLU A 101 -14.36 -20.32 11.83
CA GLU A 101 -14.05 -21.47 12.68
C GLU A 101 -14.49 -22.80 12.05
N LYS A 102 -15.68 -22.84 11.43
CA LYS A 102 -16.17 -24.02 10.73
C LYS A 102 -15.35 -24.31 9.47
N ASN A 103 -15.12 -23.30 8.64
CA ASN A 103 -14.39 -23.44 7.39
C ASN A 103 -12.94 -23.89 7.64
N LEU A 104 -12.27 -23.33 8.66
CA LEU A 104 -10.89 -23.68 8.99
C LEU A 104 -10.66 -25.17 9.25
N LYS A 105 -11.70 -25.92 9.68
CA LYS A 105 -11.60 -27.37 9.87
C LYS A 105 -11.37 -28.14 8.57
N GLU A 106 -11.67 -27.55 7.43
CA GLU A 106 -11.48 -28.14 6.10
C GLU A 106 -10.05 -27.94 5.59
N PHE A 107 -9.29 -27.02 6.20
CA PHE A 107 -7.94 -26.68 5.79
C PHE A 107 -6.90 -27.24 6.77
N LYS A 108 -5.91 -27.94 6.22
CA LYS A 108 -4.74 -28.40 6.98
C LYS A 108 -3.63 -27.38 6.76
N VAL A 109 -3.50 -26.40 7.65
CA VAL A 109 -2.50 -25.33 7.60
C VAL A 109 -1.84 -25.18 8.97
N ASP A 110 -0.62 -24.67 9.00
CA ASP A 110 0.17 -24.49 10.22
C ASP A 110 -0.01 -23.08 10.81
N VAL A 111 -0.33 -22.09 9.96
CA VAL A 111 -0.50 -20.70 10.32
C VAL A 111 -1.55 -20.03 9.42
N ILE A 112 -2.26 -19.05 9.95
CA ILE A 112 -3.19 -18.22 9.18
C ILE A 112 -2.54 -16.88 8.91
N PHE A 113 -2.36 -16.53 7.64
CA PHE A 113 -2.00 -15.19 7.20
C PHE A 113 -3.27 -14.40 6.89
N ASN A 114 -3.48 -13.32 7.64
CA ASN A 114 -4.66 -12.47 7.57
C ASN A 114 -4.28 -11.05 7.11
N PRO A 115 -4.16 -10.76 5.83
CA PRO A 115 -4.02 -9.40 5.34
C PRO A 115 -5.37 -8.66 5.39
N THR A 116 -5.42 -7.55 6.12
CA THR A 116 -6.49 -6.53 6.18
C THR A 116 -7.83 -6.87 6.84
N HIS A 117 -8.13 -8.15 7.18
CA HIS A 117 -9.45 -8.52 7.65
C HIS A 117 -9.59 -8.43 9.18
N VAL A 118 -10.19 -7.35 9.66
CA VAL A 118 -10.46 -7.12 11.10
C VAL A 118 -11.68 -7.88 11.59
N ASN A 119 -12.80 -7.74 10.86
CA ASN A 119 -14.12 -8.18 11.35
C ASN A 119 -14.19 -9.70 11.59
N ASP A 120 -13.60 -10.47 10.68
CA ASP A 120 -13.74 -11.93 10.65
C ASP A 120 -12.87 -12.61 11.71
N PHE A 121 -11.85 -11.92 12.21
CA PHE A 121 -10.87 -12.42 13.17
C PHE A 121 -11.08 -11.93 14.61
N ALA A 122 -11.91 -10.90 14.83
CA ALA A 122 -12.11 -10.32 16.15
C ALA A 122 -12.67 -11.31 17.20
N TYR A 123 -13.48 -12.25 16.78
CA TYR A 123 -14.07 -13.28 17.64
C TYR A 123 -13.66 -14.71 17.26
N LEU A 124 -12.73 -14.87 16.35
CA LEU A 124 -12.23 -16.18 15.92
C LEU A 124 -11.57 -16.90 17.10
N LYS A 125 -11.95 -18.18 17.29
CA LYS A 125 -11.33 -19.10 18.23
C LYS A 125 -10.60 -20.17 17.44
N THR A 126 -9.30 -20.23 17.57
CA THR A 126 -8.44 -21.21 16.89
C THR A 126 -7.14 -21.35 17.66
N ASP A 127 -6.56 -22.55 17.62
CA ASP A 127 -5.22 -22.82 18.15
C ASP A 127 -4.11 -22.49 17.12
N LEU A 128 -4.51 -22.24 15.86
CA LEU A 128 -3.56 -21.86 14.83
C LEU A 128 -3.01 -20.45 15.09
N PRO A 129 -1.70 -20.23 14.99
CA PRO A 129 -1.13 -18.90 15.04
C PRO A 129 -1.65 -18.04 13.89
N ILE A 130 -1.88 -16.75 14.18
CA ILE A 130 -2.39 -15.77 13.22
C ILE A 130 -1.34 -14.70 13.02
N VAL A 131 -0.95 -14.44 11.77
CA VAL A 131 -0.17 -13.27 11.39
C VAL A 131 -1.11 -12.28 10.69
N TYR A 132 -1.38 -11.17 11.36
CA TYR A 132 -2.17 -10.06 10.80
C TYR A 132 -1.25 -9.10 10.05
N LEU A 133 -1.68 -8.61 8.89
CA LEU A 133 -0.96 -7.58 8.15
C LEU A 133 -1.93 -6.49 7.66
N ASN A 134 -1.51 -5.23 7.77
CA ASN A 134 -2.22 -4.10 7.15
C ASN A 134 -1.25 -2.93 6.88
N ASP A 135 -1.70 -1.94 6.10
CA ASP A 135 -0.97 -0.68 5.87
C ASP A 135 -1.36 0.44 6.82
N ALA A 136 -2.47 0.29 7.55
CA ALA A 136 -2.93 1.20 8.58
C ALA A 136 -3.81 0.50 9.60
N ASN A 137 -3.99 1.12 10.76
CA ASN A 137 -5.06 0.73 11.67
C ASN A 137 -6.38 1.37 11.21
N VAL A 138 -7.49 0.66 11.30
CA VAL A 138 -8.80 1.20 10.89
C VAL A 138 -9.16 2.45 11.69
N ALA A 139 -8.72 2.54 12.95
CA ALA A 139 -8.93 3.73 13.76
C ALA A 139 -8.16 4.96 13.22
N GLN A 140 -6.99 4.79 12.60
CA GLN A 140 -6.25 5.86 11.93
C GLN A 140 -6.98 6.35 10.68
N LEU A 141 -7.71 5.45 9.98
CA LEU A 141 -8.45 5.79 8.77
C LEU A 141 -9.71 6.63 9.04
N LEU A 142 -10.21 6.64 10.28
CA LEU A 142 -11.39 7.42 10.66
C LEU A 142 -11.13 8.93 10.49
N ASN A 143 -11.84 9.55 9.55
CA ASN A 143 -11.69 10.93 9.08
C ASN A 143 -10.39 11.22 8.31
N TYR A 144 -9.52 10.24 8.09
CA TYR A 144 -8.34 10.35 7.24
C TYR A 144 -8.68 10.10 5.76
N TYR A 145 -9.45 9.04 5.49
CA TYR A 145 -10.04 8.81 4.16
C TYR A 145 -11.52 9.19 4.14
N HIS A 146 -11.98 9.72 3.01
CA HIS A 146 -13.37 10.19 2.87
C HIS A 146 -14.41 9.11 3.22
N TYR A 147 -14.24 7.86 2.76
CA TYR A 147 -15.18 6.78 3.04
C TYR A 147 -15.11 6.21 4.47
N TYR A 148 -14.13 6.64 5.28
CA TYR A 148 -14.07 6.40 6.72
C TYR A 148 -14.52 7.61 7.54
N SER A 149 -15.17 8.60 6.90
CA SER A 149 -15.63 9.84 7.54
C SER A 149 -17.13 9.80 7.84
N GLY A 150 -17.56 10.66 8.76
CA GLY A 150 -18.99 10.85 9.09
C GLY A 150 -19.61 9.77 9.98
N PHE A 151 -18.83 8.79 10.48
CA PHE A 151 -19.37 7.77 11.39
C PHE A 151 -19.71 8.30 12.78
N GLY A 152 -20.85 7.82 13.31
CA GLY A 152 -21.29 8.11 14.66
C GLY A 152 -20.40 7.47 15.74
N ILE A 153 -20.56 7.95 16.98
CA ILE A 153 -19.72 7.52 18.12
C ILE A 153 -19.77 6.00 18.32
N LEU A 154 -20.97 5.40 18.30
CA LEU A 154 -21.12 3.95 18.49
C LEU A 154 -20.36 3.15 17.42
N SER A 155 -20.49 3.56 16.16
CA SER A 155 -19.76 2.90 15.06
C SER A 155 -18.25 3.00 15.22
N LYS A 156 -17.75 4.17 15.67
CA LYS A 156 -16.32 4.36 15.96
C LYS A 156 -15.85 3.49 17.13
N ILE A 157 -16.67 3.35 18.17
CA ILE A 157 -16.36 2.49 19.32
C ILE A 157 -16.32 1.03 18.89
N GLU A 158 -17.30 0.53 18.16
CA GLU A 158 -17.32 -0.85 17.67
C GLU A 158 -16.13 -1.16 16.75
N THR A 159 -15.83 -0.26 15.82
CA THR A 159 -14.68 -0.36 14.91
C THR A 159 -13.36 -0.51 15.71
N LYS A 160 -13.11 0.39 16.64
CA LYS A 160 -11.91 0.38 17.49
C LYS A 160 -11.83 -0.87 18.37
N TYR A 161 -12.96 -1.29 18.91
CA TYR A 161 -13.05 -2.49 19.75
C TYR A 161 -12.74 -3.77 18.96
N LEU A 162 -13.32 -3.91 17.76
CA LEU A 162 -13.09 -5.07 16.89
C LEU A 162 -11.65 -5.14 16.42
N GLU A 163 -11.06 -4.02 16.02
CA GLU A 163 -9.67 -3.96 15.62
C GLU A 163 -8.75 -4.35 16.78
N LYS A 164 -8.89 -3.72 17.96
CA LYS A 164 -8.12 -4.08 19.15
C LYS A 164 -8.20 -5.58 19.45
N LYS A 165 -9.38 -6.17 19.27
CA LYS A 165 -9.61 -7.58 19.53
C LYS A 165 -8.89 -8.47 18.52
N THR A 166 -8.93 -8.10 17.23
CA THR A 166 -8.20 -8.80 16.16
C THR A 166 -6.69 -8.73 16.40
N LEU A 167 -6.16 -7.54 16.71
CA LEU A 167 -4.74 -7.37 17.01
C LEU A 167 -4.30 -8.22 18.22
N LYS A 168 -5.10 -8.26 19.29
CA LYS A 168 -4.81 -9.09 20.46
C LYS A 168 -4.83 -10.58 20.18
N ASN A 169 -5.71 -11.04 19.29
CA ASN A 169 -5.82 -12.43 18.89
C ASN A 169 -4.71 -12.89 17.95
N SER A 170 -3.95 -11.94 17.35
CA SER A 170 -2.85 -12.24 16.45
C SER A 170 -1.58 -12.58 17.22
N SER A 171 -0.83 -13.59 16.75
CA SER A 171 0.48 -13.98 17.26
C SER A 171 1.52 -12.91 16.88
N TYR A 172 1.49 -12.48 15.62
CA TYR A 172 2.27 -11.35 15.10
C TYR A 172 1.39 -10.39 14.30
N ILE A 173 1.81 -9.13 14.31
CA ILE A 173 1.17 -8.04 13.58
C ILE A 173 2.24 -7.35 12.74
N VAL A 174 1.96 -7.19 11.47
CA VAL A 174 2.86 -6.55 10.51
C VAL A 174 2.20 -5.32 9.93
N PHE A 175 2.86 -4.18 10.01
CA PHE A 175 2.46 -2.97 9.28
C PHE A 175 3.52 -2.58 8.26
N SER A 176 3.09 -1.89 7.20
CA SER A 176 3.97 -1.41 6.13
C SER A 176 4.77 -0.16 6.52
N SER A 177 4.44 0.49 7.64
CA SER A 177 5.07 1.71 8.11
C SER A 177 5.13 1.78 9.63
N ASP A 178 6.11 2.53 10.15
CA ASP A 178 6.20 2.82 11.58
C ASP A 178 5.05 3.70 12.07
N TRP A 179 4.47 4.53 11.20
CA TRP A 179 3.27 5.29 11.49
C TRP A 179 2.10 4.39 11.95
N ALA A 180 1.84 3.32 11.22
CA ALA A 180 0.78 2.37 11.58
C ALA A 180 1.18 1.47 12.76
N ARG A 181 2.45 1.02 12.81
CA ARG A 181 3.00 0.22 13.90
C ARG A 181 2.90 0.94 15.24
N ASN A 182 3.41 2.16 15.32
CA ASN A 182 3.44 2.93 16.56
C ASN A 182 2.03 3.23 17.06
N PHE A 183 1.10 3.54 16.17
CA PHE A 183 -0.30 3.71 16.54
C PHE A 183 -0.89 2.44 17.20
N ALA A 184 -0.61 1.25 16.69
CA ALA A 184 -1.11 0.02 17.29
C ALA A 184 -0.53 -0.19 18.71
N ILE A 185 0.73 0.14 18.93
CA ILE A 185 1.40 0.06 20.22
C ILE A 185 0.80 1.09 21.19
N ASP A 186 0.76 2.35 20.80
CA ASP A 186 0.41 3.46 21.68
C ASP A 186 -1.11 3.53 21.94
N PHE A 187 -1.92 3.44 20.90
CA PHE A 187 -3.36 3.60 21.01
C PHE A 187 -4.09 2.34 21.51
N TYR A 188 -3.68 1.16 21.03
CA TYR A 188 -4.31 -0.09 21.43
C TYR A 188 -3.60 -0.81 22.57
N ALA A 189 -2.43 -0.33 23.00
CA ALA A 189 -1.55 -0.96 23.97
C ALA A 189 -1.24 -2.41 23.59
N ILE A 190 -0.84 -2.62 22.34
CA ILE A 190 -0.37 -3.91 21.85
C ILE A 190 1.11 -4.05 22.20
N ASP A 191 1.48 -5.26 22.63
CA ASP A 191 2.87 -5.57 22.94
C ASP A 191 3.77 -5.31 21.73
N LYS A 192 4.77 -4.44 21.91
CA LYS A 192 5.72 -4.03 20.86
C LYS A 192 6.48 -5.20 20.25
N GLU A 193 6.70 -6.28 21.00
CA GLU A 193 7.42 -7.45 20.50
C GLU A 193 6.61 -8.21 19.43
N LYS A 194 5.30 -8.11 19.50
CA LYS A 194 4.39 -8.70 18.50
C LYS A 194 4.21 -7.85 17.25
N VAL A 195 4.54 -6.56 17.28
CA VAL A 195 4.27 -5.63 16.17
C VAL A 195 5.56 -5.33 15.43
N LYS A 196 5.59 -5.63 14.14
CA LYS A 196 6.76 -5.43 13.28
C LYS A 196 6.41 -4.50 12.12
N THR A 197 7.41 -3.78 11.62
CA THR A 197 7.30 -3.02 10.37
C THR A 197 8.01 -3.78 9.27
N ILE A 198 7.31 -4.06 8.16
CA ILE A 198 7.89 -4.59 6.92
C ILE A 198 7.32 -3.76 5.77
N LYS A 199 8.17 -2.94 5.15
CA LYS A 199 7.78 -2.06 4.05
C LYS A 199 7.37 -2.89 2.83
N PHE A 200 6.37 -2.40 2.07
CA PHE A 200 5.96 -3.03 0.82
C PHE A 200 6.95 -2.71 -0.31
N GLY A 201 6.91 -3.52 -1.34
CA GLY A 201 7.72 -3.34 -2.55
C GLY A 201 6.97 -2.70 -3.71
N ALA A 202 7.68 -2.47 -4.81
CA ALA A 202 7.10 -2.03 -6.08
C ALA A 202 6.24 -3.14 -6.70
N ASN A 203 5.04 -2.78 -7.17
CA ASN A 203 4.13 -3.73 -7.83
C ASN A 203 4.37 -3.85 -9.34
N ILE A 204 5.54 -3.39 -9.80
CA ILE A 204 6.01 -3.47 -11.17
C ILE A 204 7.40 -4.10 -11.22
N THR A 205 7.76 -4.63 -12.38
CA THR A 205 9.13 -5.09 -12.62
C THR A 205 10.05 -3.89 -12.76
N VAL A 206 11.15 -3.92 -12.02
CA VAL A 206 12.16 -2.85 -12.01
C VAL A 206 13.41 -3.37 -12.73
N PRO A 207 13.99 -2.62 -13.68
CA PRO A 207 15.22 -3.02 -14.35
C PRO A 207 16.40 -3.13 -13.37
N GLU A 208 17.30 -4.08 -13.64
CA GLU A 208 18.51 -4.26 -12.83
C GLU A 208 19.46 -3.05 -12.92
N LYS A 209 19.58 -2.47 -14.12
CA LYS A 209 20.43 -1.30 -14.38
C LYS A 209 19.58 -0.17 -14.94
N ILE A 210 19.79 1.02 -14.42
CA ILE A 210 19.10 2.25 -14.82
C ILE A 210 20.15 3.36 -14.92
N ASP A 211 20.11 4.13 -16.00
CA ASP A 211 20.85 5.38 -16.08
C ASP A 211 20.16 6.43 -15.23
N LEU A 212 20.83 6.91 -14.21
CA LEU A 212 20.33 7.92 -13.28
C LEU A 212 20.77 9.35 -13.68
N ASN A 213 21.63 9.48 -14.71
CA ASN A 213 22.07 10.76 -15.22
C ASN A 213 21.07 11.28 -16.26
N LYS A 214 20.18 12.15 -15.86
CA LYS A 214 19.17 12.75 -16.73
C LYS A 214 19.59 14.18 -17.12
N SER A 215 19.28 14.57 -18.37
CA SER A 215 19.61 15.91 -18.85
C SER A 215 18.89 16.97 -18.02
N PRO A 216 19.59 18.04 -17.58
CA PRO A 216 18.99 19.14 -16.85
C PRO A 216 18.31 20.19 -17.74
N ASP A 217 18.23 19.99 -19.05
CA ASP A 217 17.70 21.01 -19.99
C ASP A 217 16.21 21.27 -19.78
N GLU A 218 15.46 20.24 -19.34
CA GLU A 218 14.05 20.34 -19.04
C GLU A 218 13.65 19.32 -17.96
N PHE A 219 12.93 19.77 -16.94
CA PHE A 219 12.54 18.93 -15.81
C PHE A 219 11.11 18.41 -15.97
N THR A 220 10.96 17.09 -16.11
CA THR A 220 9.65 16.43 -16.18
C THR A 220 9.23 15.92 -14.80
N PHE A 221 8.08 16.38 -14.33
CA PHE A 221 7.45 15.97 -13.08
C PHE A 221 6.31 15.00 -13.38
N LEU A 222 6.46 13.76 -12.92
CA LEU A 222 5.46 12.72 -13.08
C LEU A 222 4.45 12.81 -11.92
N PHE A 223 3.17 12.92 -12.26
CA PHE A 223 2.05 12.75 -11.33
C PHE A 223 1.38 11.41 -11.66
N LEU A 224 1.75 10.35 -10.94
CA LEU A 224 1.24 8.98 -11.16
C LEU A 224 0.19 8.63 -10.10
N ALA A 225 -1.09 8.80 -10.42
CA ALA A 225 -2.19 8.58 -9.49
C ALA A 225 -3.54 8.41 -10.20
N VAL A 226 -4.49 7.73 -9.53
CA VAL A 226 -5.88 7.53 -10.02
C VAL A 226 -6.92 8.41 -9.29
N ASP A 227 -6.49 9.19 -8.31
CA ASP A 227 -7.37 10.04 -7.49
C ASP A 227 -6.78 11.45 -7.40
N TRP A 228 -7.22 12.30 -8.32
CA TRP A 228 -6.74 13.68 -8.46
C TRP A 228 -6.92 14.52 -7.19
N ILE A 229 -8.08 14.37 -6.53
CA ILE A 229 -8.44 15.20 -5.38
C ILE A 229 -7.62 14.79 -4.14
N ARG A 230 -7.63 13.51 -3.79
CA ARG A 230 -6.90 13.00 -2.63
C ARG A 230 -5.39 13.16 -2.79
N LYS A 231 -4.90 13.02 -4.00
CA LYS A 231 -3.47 13.19 -4.31
C LYS A 231 -3.05 14.63 -4.55
N ARG A 232 -3.99 15.59 -4.37
CA ARG A 232 -3.76 17.04 -4.54
C ARG A 232 -3.13 17.40 -5.90
N GLY A 233 -3.66 16.84 -6.98
CA GLY A 233 -3.14 17.11 -8.31
C GLY A 233 -3.19 18.60 -8.70
N THR A 234 -4.24 19.33 -8.26
CA THR A 234 -4.33 20.78 -8.45
C THR A 234 -3.17 21.53 -7.79
N LEU A 235 -2.80 21.16 -6.54
CA LEU A 235 -1.66 21.72 -5.84
C LEU A 235 -0.35 21.48 -6.63
N ALA A 236 -0.17 20.24 -7.14
CA ALA A 236 1.01 19.92 -7.95
C ALA A 236 1.07 20.76 -9.23
N TYR A 237 -0.05 20.89 -9.94
CA TYR A 237 -0.15 21.68 -11.15
C TYR A 237 0.14 23.17 -10.88
N GLU A 238 -0.51 23.80 -9.90
CA GLU A 238 -0.31 25.22 -9.59
C GLU A 238 1.14 25.52 -9.12
N SER A 239 1.75 24.60 -8.36
CA SER A 239 3.17 24.73 -7.98
C SER A 239 4.09 24.76 -9.20
N LEU A 240 3.88 23.89 -10.18
CA LEU A 240 4.68 23.89 -11.42
C LEU A 240 4.36 25.07 -12.32
N LYS A 241 3.13 25.56 -12.33
CA LYS A 241 2.74 26.77 -13.05
C LYS A 241 3.49 28.01 -12.54
N ILE A 242 3.62 28.17 -11.21
CA ILE A 242 4.45 29.23 -10.62
C ILE A 242 5.89 29.18 -11.16
N LEU A 243 6.47 27.99 -11.28
CA LEU A 243 7.82 27.82 -11.83
C LEU A 243 7.90 28.17 -13.34
N ARG A 244 6.89 27.78 -14.11
CA ARG A 244 6.77 28.17 -15.54
C ARG A 244 6.73 29.70 -15.71
N GLU A 245 5.91 30.38 -14.89
CA GLU A 245 5.78 31.84 -14.90
C GLU A 245 7.10 32.53 -14.51
N LYS A 246 7.93 31.90 -13.67
CA LYS A 246 9.30 32.32 -13.35
C LYS A 246 10.32 31.99 -14.46
N GLY A 247 9.91 31.30 -15.54
CA GLY A 247 10.76 30.95 -16.67
C GLY A 247 11.55 29.64 -16.53
N TYR A 248 11.25 28.78 -15.53
CA TYR A 248 11.91 27.49 -15.41
C TYR A 248 11.38 26.49 -16.45
N PRO A 249 12.27 25.65 -17.04
CA PRO A 249 11.88 24.66 -18.05
C PRO A 249 11.29 23.41 -17.37
N VAL A 250 10.06 23.50 -16.86
CA VAL A 250 9.37 22.40 -16.21
C VAL A 250 8.22 21.90 -17.06
N LYS A 251 8.01 20.58 -17.08
CA LYS A 251 6.87 19.89 -17.68
C LYS A 251 6.16 19.01 -16.65
N MET A 252 4.84 18.88 -16.80
CA MET A 252 4.04 17.96 -16.00
C MET A 252 3.51 16.82 -16.85
N LEU A 253 3.74 15.59 -16.39
CA LEU A 253 3.19 14.39 -16.98
C LEU A 253 2.20 13.75 -15.99
N ILE A 254 0.92 13.75 -16.33
CA ILE A 254 -0.15 13.19 -15.49
C ILE A 254 -0.53 11.83 -16.05
N VAL A 255 -0.44 10.78 -15.22
CA VAL A 255 -0.79 9.41 -15.60
C VAL A 255 -1.79 8.83 -14.61
N GLY A 256 -2.92 8.35 -15.11
CA GLY A 256 -3.96 7.70 -14.31
C GLY A 256 -5.15 8.58 -13.93
N CYS A 257 -5.02 9.91 -14.00
CA CYS A 257 -6.10 10.89 -13.86
C CYS A 257 -6.38 11.58 -15.19
N ASN A 258 -7.55 12.20 -15.32
CA ASN A 258 -7.93 12.96 -16.50
C ASN A 258 -8.50 14.35 -16.15
N PRO A 259 -7.66 15.27 -15.58
CA PRO A 259 -8.11 16.63 -15.32
C PRO A 259 -8.26 17.41 -16.64
N GLU A 260 -9.17 18.40 -16.67
CA GLU A 260 -9.38 19.30 -17.82
C GLU A 260 -8.30 20.39 -17.89
N ILE A 261 -7.02 19.99 -18.09
CA ILE A 261 -5.88 20.90 -18.27
C ILE A 261 -5.45 20.86 -19.74
N LYS A 262 -5.23 22.03 -20.34
CA LYS A 262 -4.91 22.17 -21.77
C LYS A 262 -3.60 22.93 -22.04
N ASP A 263 -2.80 23.15 -21.03
CA ASP A 263 -1.51 23.84 -21.17
C ASP A 263 -0.52 22.98 -21.98
N ASP A 264 0.27 23.61 -22.83
CA ASP A 264 1.22 22.96 -23.75
C ASP A 264 2.39 22.23 -23.03
N TRP A 265 2.66 22.61 -21.79
CA TRP A 265 3.67 21.99 -20.94
C TRP A 265 3.13 20.84 -20.05
N VAL A 266 1.82 20.52 -20.19
CA VAL A 266 1.16 19.44 -19.45
C VAL A 266 0.73 18.34 -20.43
N THR A 267 1.16 17.12 -20.17
CA THR A 267 0.69 15.94 -20.88
C THR A 267 -0.21 15.12 -19.97
N VAL A 268 -1.43 14.83 -20.41
CA VAL A 268 -2.40 14.02 -19.68
C VAL A 268 -2.57 12.68 -20.37
N ILE A 269 -2.27 11.61 -19.65
CA ILE A 269 -2.44 10.22 -20.09
C ILE A 269 -3.46 9.57 -19.15
N PRO A 270 -4.58 9.08 -19.68
CA PRO A 270 -5.58 8.38 -18.90
C PRO A 270 -5.02 7.14 -18.19
N PHE A 271 -5.88 6.40 -17.50
CA PHE A 271 -5.48 5.19 -16.80
C PHE A 271 -4.78 4.18 -17.70
N LEU A 272 -3.59 3.73 -17.28
CA LEU A 272 -2.83 2.65 -17.91
C LEU A 272 -2.91 1.38 -17.06
N ASN A 273 -3.24 0.27 -17.69
CA ASN A 273 -3.38 -1.03 -17.03
C ASN A 273 -2.03 -1.76 -16.97
N LYS A 274 -1.46 -1.86 -15.78
CA LYS A 274 -0.17 -2.56 -15.53
C LYS A 274 -0.16 -4.05 -15.95
N ASN A 275 -1.34 -4.66 -16.15
CA ASN A 275 -1.44 -6.05 -16.63
C ASN A 275 -1.45 -6.15 -18.17
N ASN A 276 -1.53 -5.05 -18.90
CA ASN A 276 -1.33 -4.98 -20.33
C ASN A 276 0.16 -4.71 -20.60
N PRO A 277 0.87 -5.58 -21.36
CA PRO A 277 2.31 -5.42 -21.57
C PRO A 277 2.73 -4.10 -22.24
N ASP A 278 1.91 -3.58 -23.17
CA ASP A 278 2.23 -2.35 -23.89
C ASP A 278 2.01 -1.12 -23.00
N GLU A 279 0.87 -1.05 -22.30
CA GLU A 279 0.59 0.01 -21.34
C GLU A 279 1.57 -0.03 -20.16
N PHE A 280 1.99 -1.22 -19.73
CA PHE A 280 3.03 -1.36 -18.71
C PHE A 280 4.37 -0.80 -19.20
N ARG A 281 4.76 -1.07 -20.44
CA ARG A 281 5.98 -0.51 -21.03
C ARG A 281 5.91 1.02 -21.10
N GLU A 282 4.73 1.56 -21.37
CA GLU A 282 4.51 3.02 -21.36
C GLU A 282 4.72 3.60 -19.95
N ILE A 283 4.17 2.97 -18.89
CA ILE A 283 4.43 3.37 -17.50
C ILE A 283 5.94 3.34 -17.19
N GLN A 284 6.63 2.29 -17.62
CA GLN A 284 8.09 2.18 -17.42
C GLN A 284 8.86 3.32 -18.10
N ASN A 285 8.48 3.65 -19.33
CA ASN A 285 9.10 4.76 -20.07
C ASN A 285 8.88 6.09 -19.36
N HIS A 286 7.68 6.32 -18.80
CA HIS A 286 7.38 7.53 -18.04
C HIS A 286 8.19 7.62 -16.75
N LEU A 287 8.37 6.52 -16.03
CA LEU A 287 9.24 6.48 -14.86
C LEU A 287 10.71 6.73 -15.21
N LEU A 288 11.18 6.19 -16.34
CA LEU A 288 12.56 6.37 -16.80
C LEU A 288 12.83 7.80 -17.29
N SER A 289 11.89 8.42 -18.00
CA SER A 289 12.07 9.75 -18.62
C SER A 289 11.81 10.91 -17.65
N SER A 290 11.13 10.68 -16.52
CA SER A 290 10.81 11.73 -15.56
C SER A 290 11.98 12.02 -14.61
N HIS A 291 12.05 13.23 -14.06
CA HIS A 291 13.06 13.69 -13.11
C HIS A 291 12.60 13.55 -11.67
N PHE A 292 11.30 13.71 -11.43
CA PHE A 292 10.68 13.58 -10.11
C PHE A 292 9.32 12.89 -10.22
N LEU A 293 8.98 12.12 -9.20
CA LEU A 293 7.58 11.81 -8.90
C LEU A 293 7.05 12.91 -7.98
N PHE A 294 6.09 13.71 -8.45
CA PHE A 294 5.50 14.79 -7.67
C PHE A 294 4.04 14.51 -7.36
N VAL A 295 3.78 14.04 -6.14
CA VAL A 295 2.43 13.69 -5.66
C VAL A 295 2.26 14.19 -4.22
N PRO A 296 1.83 15.45 -4.03
CA PRO A 296 1.65 16.08 -2.71
C PRO A 296 0.38 15.56 -2.00
N THR A 297 0.34 14.24 -1.76
CA THR A 297 -0.86 13.54 -1.31
C THR A 297 -1.42 14.10 0.01
N LYS A 298 -2.75 14.20 0.12
CA LYS A 298 -3.44 14.56 1.36
C LYS A 298 -3.50 13.40 2.35
N ALA A 299 -3.54 12.17 1.84
CA ALA A 299 -3.68 10.97 2.65
C ALA A 299 -3.14 9.75 1.91
N ASP A 300 -2.22 9.03 2.54
CA ASP A 300 -1.70 7.77 2.05
C ASP A 300 -1.14 6.91 3.19
N CYS A 301 -1.50 5.63 3.20
CA CYS A 301 -0.98 4.66 4.18
C CYS A 301 0.29 4.00 3.67
N THR A 302 0.29 3.61 2.38
CA THR A 302 1.43 3.00 1.69
C THR A 302 1.37 3.34 0.22
N PRO A 303 2.03 4.41 -0.21
CA PRO A 303 2.02 4.82 -1.61
C PRO A 303 2.90 3.89 -2.46
N ILE A 304 2.32 2.85 -3.04
CA ILE A 304 3.03 1.88 -3.89
C ILE A 304 3.77 2.56 -5.05
N ALA A 305 3.20 3.63 -5.62
CA ALA A 305 3.86 4.41 -6.65
C ALA A 305 5.22 5.00 -6.20
N PHE A 306 5.42 5.20 -4.88
CA PHE A 306 6.70 5.69 -4.34
C PHE A 306 7.74 4.57 -4.27
N CYS A 307 7.32 3.32 -4.00
CA CYS A 307 8.19 2.15 -4.14
C CYS A 307 8.60 1.95 -5.60
N GLU A 308 7.65 2.14 -6.52
CA GLU A 308 7.87 2.05 -7.95
C GLU A 308 8.85 3.14 -8.41
N ALA A 309 8.65 4.38 -8.01
CA ALA A 309 9.56 5.50 -8.28
C ALA A 309 10.96 5.23 -7.73
N ALA A 310 11.07 4.78 -6.49
CA ALA A 310 12.37 4.44 -5.88
C ALA A 310 13.10 3.35 -6.67
N GLY A 311 12.38 2.33 -7.16
CA GLY A 311 12.93 1.29 -8.05
C GLY A 311 13.54 1.86 -9.33
N TYR A 312 12.97 2.92 -9.87
CA TYR A 312 13.46 3.61 -11.05
C TYR A 312 14.43 4.77 -10.72
N GLY A 313 14.87 4.87 -9.47
CA GLY A 313 15.74 5.95 -9.03
C GLY A 313 15.11 7.33 -9.21
N LEU A 314 13.79 7.42 -9.10
CA LEU A 314 13.05 8.67 -9.27
C LEU A 314 12.80 9.30 -7.89
N PRO A 315 13.41 10.46 -7.59
CA PRO A 315 13.16 11.17 -6.33
C PRO A 315 11.70 11.58 -6.20
N VAL A 316 11.19 11.56 -4.97
CA VAL A 316 9.78 11.87 -4.69
C VAL A 316 9.65 13.22 -4.00
N ILE A 317 8.70 14.05 -4.46
CA ILE A 317 8.25 15.26 -3.76
C ILE A 317 6.82 15.02 -3.30
N SER A 318 6.59 15.09 -1.99
CA SER A 318 5.29 14.76 -1.42
C SER A 318 5.00 15.53 -0.14
N THR A 319 3.85 15.25 0.47
CA THR A 319 3.47 15.73 1.79
C THR A 319 3.88 14.70 2.86
N ASP A 320 4.37 15.14 4.01
CA ASP A 320 4.60 14.28 5.18
C ASP A 320 3.25 13.98 5.84
N THR A 321 2.64 12.87 5.47
CA THR A 321 1.33 12.42 5.98
C THR A 321 1.25 10.90 6.00
N GLY A 322 0.61 10.35 7.00
CA GLY A 322 0.36 8.92 7.09
C GLY A 322 1.63 8.07 7.05
N GLY A 323 1.67 7.10 6.13
CA GLY A 323 2.82 6.22 5.94
C GLY A 323 3.81 6.68 4.87
N VAL A 324 3.72 7.91 4.38
CA VAL A 324 4.58 8.46 3.32
C VAL A 324 6.06 8.44 3.72
N SER A 325 6.39 8.85 4.95
CA SER A 325 7.77 8.89 5.47
C SER A 325 8.45 7.51 5.58
N ALA A 326 7.71 6.43 5.45
CA ALA A 326 8.29 5.09 5.31
C ALA A 326 8.97 4.87 3.94
N HIS A 327 8.60 5.65 2.92
CA HIS A 327 9.03 5.50 1.53
C HIS A 327 9.89 6.67 1.04
N VAL A 328 9.68 7.85 1.61
CA VAL A 328 10.44 9.06 1.31
C VAL A 328 11.09 9.56 2.59
N ILE A 329 12.40 9.67 2.59
CA ILE A 329 13.19 10.20 3.68
C ILE A 329 13.61 11.61 3.27
N GLU A 330 13.15 12.62 4.03
CA GLU A 330 13.45 14.02 3.78
C GLU A 330 14.95 14.28 3.63
N GLY A 331 15.33 14.96 2.56
CA GLY A 331 16.72 15.29 2.28
C GLY A 331 17.60 14.12 1.84
N TYR A 332 17.04 12.91 1.67
CA TYR A 332 17.79 11.72 1.28
C TYR A 332 17.40 11.20 -0.11
N ASN A 333 16.15 10.84 -0.32
CA ASN A 333 15.62 10.34 -1.61
C ASN A 333 14.44 11.16 -2.13
N GLY A 334 14.22 12.35 -1.57
CA GLY A 334 13.14 13.24 -1.95
C GLY A 334 12.92 14.35 -0.94
N CYS A 335 11.79 15.05 -1.10
CA CYS A 335 11.35 16.12 -0.21
C CYS A 335 9.95 15.85 0.32
N LEU A 336 9.78 16.06 1.62
CA LEU A 336 8.51 16.01 2.33
C LEU A 336 8.17 17.38 2.90
N LEU A 337 7.03 17.93 2.50
CA LEU A 337 6.53 19.17 3.04
C LEU A 337 5.41 18.92 4.04
N SER A 338 5.13 19.87 4.91
CA SER A 338 4.05 19.76 5.89
C SER A 338 2.67 19.68 5.22
N GLU A 339 1.67 19.19 5.95
CA GLU A 339 0.28 19.10 5.45
C GLU A 339 -0.32 20.46 5.09
N ASP A 340 0.15 21.54 5.73
CA ASP A 340 -0.28 22.92 5.51
C ASP A 340 0.49 23.64 4.39
N ALA A 341 1.49 23.00 3.77
CA ALA A 341 2.26 23.56 2.68
C ALA A 341 1.36 23.87 1.47
N ASN A 342 1.55 25.06 0.91
CA ASN A 342 0.82 25.57 -0.24
C ASN A 342 1.65 25.48 -1.55
N GLU A 343 1.10 25.99 -2.65
CA GLU A 343 1.70 25.93 -3.99
C GLU A 343 3.05 26.64 -4.05
N GLU A 344 3.21 27.75 -3.34
CA GLU A 344 4.45 28.51 -3.29
C GLU A 344 5.55 27.77 -2.53
N ASP A 345 5.19 27.07 -1.44
CA ASP A 345 6.13 26.29 -0.65
C ASP A 345 6.72 25.14 -1.47
N TYR A 346 5.86 24.44 -2.24
CA TYR A 346 6.31 23.40 -3.17
C TYR A 346 7.13 24.00 -4.32
N ALA A 347 6.69 25.09 -4.92
CA ALA A 347 7.44 25.76 -5.99
C ALA A 347 8.85 26.20 -5.52
N ASN A 348 8.95 26.78 -4.33
CA ASN A 348 10.23 27.20 -3.75
C ASN A 348 11.15 26.02 -3.45
N THR A 349 10.60 24.88 -2.98
CA THR A 349 11.36 23.65 -2.75
C THR A 349 11.89 23.08 -4.08
N ILE A 350 11.03 23.00 -5.09
CA ILE A 350 11.39 22.52 -6.43
C ILE A 350 12.43 23.45 -7.07
N GLU A 351 12.29 24.76 -6.93
CA GLU A 351 13.24 25.76 -7.44
C GLU A 351 14.66 25.53 -6.88
N LYS A 352 14.77 25.23 -5.58
CA LYS A 352 16.05 24.89 -4.95
C LYS A 352 16.68 23.63 -5.55
N LEU A 353 15.86 22.59 -5.80
CA LEU A 353 16.32 21.35 -6.43
C LEU A 353 16.80 21.58 -7.86
N ILE A 354 16.05 22.32 -8.68
CA ILE A 354 16.43 22.65 -10.06
C ILE A 354 17.77 23.41 -10.10
N LYS A 355 18.01 24.30 -9.13
CA LYS A 355 19.27 25.02 -9.01
C LYS A 355 20.43 24.17 -8.50
N SER A 356 20.19 22.94 -8.07
CA SER A 356 21.20 22.01 -7.55
C SER A 356 21.14 20.64 -8.23
N PRO A 357 21.55 20.50 -9.49
CA PRO A 357 21.49 19.23 -10.23
C PRO A 357 22.19 18.07 -9.51
N GLN A 358 23.27 18.36 -8.80
CA GLN A 358 24.00 17.37 -8.01
C GLN A 358 23.12 16.74 -6.93
N THR A 359 22.29 17.53 -6.25
CA THR A 359 21.33 17.03 -5.26
C THR A 359 20.30 16.09 -5.89
N ILE A 360 19.84 16.37 -7.12
CA ILE A 360 18.91 15.52 -7.84
C ILE A 360 19.54 14.15 -8.12
N ILE A 361 20.79 14.13 -8.57
CA ILE A 361 21.54 12.88 -8.82
C ILE A 361 21.71 12.09 -7.52
N GLU A 362 22.08 12.75 -6.43
CA GLU A 362 22.21 12.10 -5.11
C GLU A 362 20.89 11.51 -4.64
N TYR A 363 19.78 12.23 -4.77
CA TYR A 363 18.46 11.72 -4.41
C TYR A 363 18.05 10.54 -5.28
N SER A 364 18.36 10.57 -6.59
CA SER A 364 18.11 9.46 -7.51
C SER A 364 18.87 8.20 -7.10
N GLN A 365 20.16 8.33 -6.80
CA GLN A 365 20.98 7.23 -6.31
C GLN A 365 20.48 6.66 -4.98
N ASN A 366 20.09 7.55 -4.06
CA ASN A 366 19.58 7.16 -2.77
C ASN A 366 18.19 6.51 -2.85
N ALA A 367 17.32 6.99 -3.75
CA ALA A 367 16.03 6.35 -4.03
C ALA A 367 16.24 4.90 -4.51
N ARG A 368 17.16 4.68 -5.45
CA ARG A 368 17.51 3.34 -5.93
C ARG A 368 18.09 2.46 -4.83
N LYS A 369 19.02 2.97 -4.02
CA LYS A 369 19.59 2.25 -2.87
C LYS A 369 18.51 1.86 -1.85
N LEU A 370 17.56 2.75 -1.56
CA LEU A 370 16.45 2.48 -0.65
C LEU A 370 15.54 1.37 -1.19
N TYR A 371 15.26 1.40 -2.51
CA TYR A 371 14.52 0.33 -3.17
C TYR A 371 15.25 -1.02 -3.02
N GLU A 372 16.52 -1.10 -3.37
CA GLU A 372 17.30 -2.33 -3.33
C GLU A 372 17.40 -2.90 -1.91
N LYS A 373 17.47 -2.04 -0.90
CA LYS A 373 17.59 -2.44 0.49
C LYS A 373 16.26 -2.79 1.14
N GLU A 374 15.19 -2.01 0.90
CA GLU A 374 13.99 -2.05 1.72
C GLU A 374 12.66 -2.08 0.94
N LEU A 375 12.55 -1.35 -0.20
CA LEU A 375 11.27 -1.13 -0.88
C LEU A 375 11.00 -2.14 -2.01
N ASN A 376 11.40 -3.39 -1.80
CA ASN A 376 11.20 -4.48 -2.77
C ASN A 376 10.54 -5.70 -2.11
N TRP A 377 9.88 -6.49 -2.92
CA TRP A 377 9.13 -7.65 -2.43
C TRP A 377 10.03 -8.81 -1.96
N GLU A 378 11.24 -8.92 -2.47
CA GLU A 378 12.20 -9.93 -2.04
C GLU A 378 12.60 -9.70 -0.57
N ASN A 379 12.93 -8.45 -0.20
CA ASN A 379 13.18 -8.09 1.18
C ASN A 379 11.93 -8.31 2.05
N TRP A 380 10.73 -7.95 1.56
CA TRP A 380 9.49 -8.23 2.28
C TRP A 380 9.35 -9.73 2.58
N GLY A 381 9.52 -10.59 1.58
CA GLY A 381 9.45 -12.04 1.73
C GLY A 381 10.46 -12.59 2.74
N TYR A 382 11.70 -12.10 2.67
CA TYR A 382 12.75 -12.46 3.62
C TYR A 382 12.42 -12.05 5.06
N GLN A 383 11.97 -10.81 5.29
CA GLN A 383 11.62 -10.33 6.62
C GLN A 383 10.37 -11.04 7.17
N PHE A 384 9.38 -11.27 6.34
CA PHE A 384 8.17 -11.99 6.72
C PHE A 384 8.46 -13.45 7.08
N SER A 385 9.36 -14.09 6.32
CA SER A 385 9.83 -15.45 6.62
C SER A 385 10.52 -15.55 8.01
N LYS A 386 11.22 -14.51 8.45
CA LYS A 386 11.79 -14.48 9.81
C LYS A 386 10.70 -14.50 10.90
N ILE A 387 9.56 -13.84 10.65
CA ILE A 387 8.43 -13.87 11.58
C ILE A 387 7.81 -15.27 11.62
N LEU A 388 7.58 -15.88 10.44
CA LEU A 388 6.99 -17.22 10.36
C LEU A 388 7.84 -18.28 11.07
N LYS A 389 9.16 -18.16 11.03
CA LYS A 389 10.08 -19.08 11.72
C LYS A 389 10.09 -18.94 13.24
N GLN A 390 9.42 -17.95 13.80
CA GLN A 390 9.29 -17.72 15.25
C GLN A 390 7.95 -18.25 15.81
N LEU A 391 7.06 -18.75 14.95
CA LEU A 391 5.79 -19.38 15.32
C LEU A 391 5.98 -20.85 15.66
#